data_b66659bbf10e0f92be83412200adde05
#
_entry.id   b66659bbf10e0f92be83412200adde05
#
_cell.length_a   1.000
_cell.length_b   1.000
_cell.length_c   1.000
_cell.angle_alpha   90.00
_cell.angle_beta   90.00
_cell.angle_gamma   90.00
#
_symmetry.space_group_name_H-M   'P 1'
#
loop_
_entity.id
_entity.type
_entity.pdbx_description
1 polymer ?
#
loop_
_entity_poly.entity_id
_entity_poly.type
_entity_poly.pdbx_seq_one_letter_code
_entity_poly.pdbx_strand_id
1 'polypeptide(L)'
;MQRITNFFLKYKSHFFATGLLLILLVILFHKLLDGSHQFIPSDTLAPKAIAQGMEDAKIENGEYPLWIPWLFSGLPSVHSFQYVSRYYLPHQVFLGLNKLGIPWFWTFGIHLMFAGFGVYLLLRSLKIDYLISIFGGISFMLTPYLITMIVHGHGSQMMTAAYIPWIMWAFLKLKRKQTLKNIGIFGLLLGLQLSRAHVQVAYYTWLMLGLAMVITMINWIRNRQSVDIKFIIYVIPALIISIGFAIDLYYPVSVYTPFSIRGSNSGGAAFDYATQWSFSFSEMMTFLIPSFYGFGGSLYQGSMPFTDYPNYMGILILLLAIYSSVSNFSKLKLILILTIIFSLLLSFGKHFFLYEIFYNYVPYFNKFRVPVMILILTQFSVSVLAAIGLHDLLESLANKNSKPALKKVIIGWVALVIILILFCNPILGIFGIKEIIRSQVIHDTIIMIAIISLGIALLYSFHKKWLKSKYVIFGILILSIFDLIIVDQKIIEPSKDSGRRSVLKKSNYLKSYLRTDEIINFLKNDESKYRVFPLGYLTNDNRWSAFQIESITGYHPAKLANYNNIMSEVGFNSPSILQM
;
A
#
# COMPACT_ATOMS: atom_id res chain seq x y z
N MET A 1 -18.42 -17.50 -34.48
CA MET A 1 -18.87 -18.10 -33.20
C MET A 1 -17.82 -19.03 -32.58
N GLN A 2 -17.37 -20.08 -33.26
CA GLN A 2 -16.45 -21.11 -32.70
C GLN A 2 -15.12 -20.54 -32.17
N ARG A 3 -14.50 -19.54 -32.84
CA ARG A 3 -13.29 -18.85 -32.33
C ARG A 3 -13.51 -18.08 -31.03
N ILE A 4 -14.68 -17.45 -30.88
CA ILE A 4 -15.05 -16.69 -29.67
C ILE A 4 -15.29 -17.68 -28.51
N THR A 5 -16.03 -18.77 -28.75
CA THR A 5 -16.27 -19.81 -27.75
C THR A 5 -14.95 -20.46 -27.29
N ASN A 6 -14.05 -20.79 -28.22
CA ASN A 6 -12.74 -21.35 -27.89
C ASN A 6 -11.86 -20.36 -27.09
N PHE A 7 -11.96 -19.06 -27.36
CA PHE A 7 -11.29 -18.03 -26.58
C PHE A 7 -11.80 -18.01 -25.13
N PHE A 8 -13.12 -17.97 -24.93
CA PHE A 8 -13.70 -17.98 -23.58
C PHE A 8 -13.37 -19.27 -22.83
N LEU A 9 -13.43 -20.43 -23.46
CA LEU A 9 -13.05 -21.70 -22.84
C LEU A 9 -11.59 -21.73 -22.43
N LYS A 10 -10.70 -21.20 -23.25
CA LYS A 10 -9.27 -21.11 -22.98
C LYS A 10 -8.96 -20.20 -21.78
N TYR A 11 -9.67 -19.11 -21.61
CA TYR A 11 -9.42 -18.10 -20.59
C TYR A 11 -10.45 -18.09 -19.46
N LYS A 12 -11.31 -19.10 -19.36
CA LYS A 12 -12.40 -19.18 -18.37
C LYS A 12 -11.94 -18.94 -16.91
N SER A 13 -10.76 -19.45 -16.53
CA SER A 13 -10.22 -19.26 -15.19
C SER A 13 -9.80 -17.80 -14.92
N HIS A 14 -9.35 -17.08 -15.94
CA HIS A 14 -9.00 -15.66 -15.82
C HIS A 14 -10.27 -14.80 -15.71
N PHE A 15 -11.30 -15.10 -16.49
CA PHE A 15 -12.60 -14.42 -16.37
C PHE A 15 -13.23 -14.68 -15.02
N PHE A 16 -13.18 -15.92 -14.52
CA PHE A 16 -13.70 -16.25 -13.19
C PHE A 16 -12.93 -15.50 -12.09
N ALA A 17 -11.60 -15.45 -12.16
CA ALA A 17 -10.77 -14.69 -11.22
C ALA A 17 -11.14 -13.20 -11.23
N THR A 18 -11.20 -12.58 -12.41
CA THR A 18 -11.58 -11.16 -12.56
C THR A 18 -12.98 -10.88 -12.02
N GLY A 19 -13.95 -11.76 -12.34
CA GLY A 19 -15.32 -11.63 -11.85
C GLY A 19 -15.41 -11.70 -10.32
N LEU A 20 -14.67 -12.61 -9.69
CA LEU A 20 -14.67 -12.73 -8.23
C LEU A 20 -14.00 -11.52 -7.56
N LEU A 21 -12.88 -11.02 -8.10
CA LEU A 21 -12.24 -9.79 -7.61
C LEU A 21 -13.19 -8.59 -7.73
N LEU A 22 -13.93 -8.49 -8.85
CA LEU A 22 -14.93 -7.44 -9.05
C LEU A 22 -16.08 -7.55 -8.04
N ILE A 23 -16.61 -8.75 -7.81
CA ILE A 23 -17.70 -8.97 -6.83
C ILE A 23 -17.24 -8.52 -5.44
N LEU A 24 -16.02 -8.86 -5.01
CA LEU A 24 -15.48 -8.44 -3.71
C LEU A 24 -15.29 -6.92 -3.63
N LEU A 25 -14.83 -6.29 -4.72
CA LEU A 25 -14.75 -4.83 -4.80
C LEU A 25 -16.13 -4.19 -4.63
N VAL A 26 -17.14 -4.74 -5.32
CA VAL A 26 -18.54 -4.26 -5.22
C VAL A 26 -19.07 -4.41 -3.80
N ILE A 27 -18.85 -5.56 -3.15
CA ILE A 27 -19.31 -5.80 -1.78
C ILE A 27 -18.67 -4.79 -0.80
N LEU A 28 -17.36 -4.57 -0.88
CA LEU A 28 -16.65 -3.69 0.05
C LEU A 28 -16.97 -2.21 -0.15
N PHE A 29 -17.11 -1.78 -1.38
CA PHE A 29 -17.18 -0.36 -1.72
C PHE A 29 -18.49 0.05 -2.39
N HIS A 30 -19.58 -0.69 -2.15
CA HIS A 30 -20.88 -0.45 -2.80
C HIS A 30 -21.36 1.01 -2.75
N LYS A 31 -21.10 1.73 -1.64
CA LYS A 31 -21.48 3.15 -1.48
C LYS A 31 -20.71 4.13 -2.35
N LEU A 32 -19.56 3.71 -2.93
CA LEU A 32 -18.70 4.57 -3.74
C LEU A 32 -18.86 4.34 -5.24
N LEU A 33 -19.52 3.24 -5.64
CA LEU A 33 -19.57 2.80 -7.03
C LEU A 33 -20.39 3.71 -7.94
N ASP A 34 -21.43 4.33 -7.38
CA ASP A 34 -22.32 5.27 -8.07
C ASP A 34 -21.86 6.73 -7.92
N GLY A 35 -20.79 6.99 -7.14
CA GLY A 35 -20.29 8.32 -6.88
C GLY A 35 -21.10 9.14 -5.87
N SER A 36 -22.11 8.55 -5.21
CA SER A 36 -22.90 9.24 -4.16
C SER A 36 -22.09 9.55 -2.91
N HIS A 37 -21.08 8.73 -2.63
CA HIS A 37 -20.14 8.89 -1.52
C HIS A 37 -18.70 8.86 -1.99
N GLN A 38 -17.80 9.41 -1.17
CA GLN A 38 -16.36 9.38 -1.37
C GLN A 38 -15.63 9.48 -0.04
N PHE A 39 -14.38 9.01 -0.01
CA PHE A 39 -13.49 9.21 1.14
C PHE A 39 -12.89 10.62 1.06
N ILE A 40 -13.04 11.38 2.16
CA ILE A 40 -12.60 12.78 2.25
C ILE A 40 -11.78 12.96 3.55
N PRO A 41 -10.61 12.30 3.67
CA PRO A 41 -9.62 12.66 4.68
C PRO A 41 -8.93 13.99 4.31
N SER A 42 -8.21 14.59 5.26
CA SER A 42 -7.41 15.81 5.02
C SER A 42 -6.45 15.67 3.84
N ASP A 43 -5.80 14.51 3.72
CA ASP A 43 -4.85 14.21 2.65
C ASP A 43 -5.49 14.08 1.25
N THR A 44 -6.82 14.04 1.17
CA THR A 44 -7.57 14.16 -0.09
C THR A 44 -7.97 15.62 -0.37
N LEU A 45 -8.35 16.38 0.65
CA LEU A 45 -8.82 17.76 0.47
C LEU A 45 -7.73 18.67 -0.08
N ALA A 46 -6.52 18.64 0.52
CA ALA A 46 -5.42 19.49 0.12
C ALA A 46 -5.02 19.34 -1.36
N PRO A 47 -4.75 18.12 -1.89
CA PRO A 47 -4.46 17.93 -3.32
C PRO A 47 -5.65 18.29 -4.24
N LYS A 48 -6.90 18.10 -3.80
CA LYS A 48 -8.09 18.45 -4.59
C LYS A 48 -8.24 19.96 -4.76
N ALA A 49 -7.99 20.73 -3.70
CA ALA A 49 -8.01 22.18 -3.78
C ALA A 49 -6.96 22.72 -4.76
N ILE A 50 -5.73 22.20 -4.67
CA ILE A 50 -4.65 22.57 -5.60
C ILE A 50 -4.99 22.16 -7.03
N ALA A 51 -5.53 20.95 -7.23
CA ALA A 51 -5.89 20.47 -8.56
C ALA A 51 -6.94 21.35 -9.21
N GLN A 52 -7.94 21.84 -8.46
CA GLN A 52 -8.93 22.76 -8.99
C GLN A 52 -8.28 24.07 -9.45
N GLY A 53 -7.48 24.73 -8.59
CA GLY A 53 -6.81 25.98 -8.97
C GLY A 53 -5.88 25.81 -10.18
N MET A 54 -5.22 24.63 -10.31
CA MET A 54 -4.38 24.31 -11.47
C MET A 54 -5.21 24.14 -12.76
N GLU A 55 -6.39 23.49 -12.68
CA GLU A 55 -7.29 23.34 -13.84
C GLU A 55 -7.89 24.71 -14.25
N ASP A 56 -8.31 25.53 -13.27
CA ASP A 56 -8.85 26.85 -13.53
C ASP A 56 -7.77 27.76 -14.19
N ALA A 57 -6.54 27.76 -13.64
CA ALA A 57 -5.42 28.49 -14.24
C ALA A 57 -5.08 28.03 -15.67
N LYS A 58 -5.23 26.72 -15.95
CA LYS A 58 -5.06 26.21 -17.31
C LYS A 58 -6.14 26.70 -18.25
N ILE A 59 -7.38 26.80 -17.78
CA ILE A 59 -8.49 27.32 -18.59
C ILE A 59 -8.24 28.80 -18.92
N GLU A 60 -7.76 29.56 -17.94
CA GLU A 60 -7.49 30.99 -18.08
C GLU A 60 -6.28 31.29 -18.97
N ASN A 61 -5.18 30.52 -18.83
CA ASN A 61 -3.89 30.81 -19.45
C ASN A 61 -3.49 29.86 -20.59
N GLY A 62 -4.32 28.83 -20.87
CA GLY A 62 -4.04 27.82 -21.90
C GLY A 62 -3.10 26.69 -21.47
N GLU A 63 -2.33 26.85 -20.38
CA GLU A 63 -1.37 25.86 -19.89
C GLU A 63 -1.34 25.77 -18.35
N TYR A 64 -0.86 24.66 -17.82
CA TYR A 64 -0.67 24.50 -16.39
C TYR A 64 0.45 25.38 -15.86
N PRO A 65 0.23 26.12 -14.75
CA PRO A 65 1.28 26.97 -14.17
C PRO A 65 2.45 26.12 -13.66
N LEU A 66 3.67 26.54 -13.99
CA LEU A 66 4.89 25.93 -13.45
C LEU A 66 5.21 26.41 -12.04
N TRP A 67 4.65 27.57 -11.66
CA TRP A 67 4.75 28.19 -10.34
C TRP A 67 3.35 28.39 -9.75
N ILE A 68 3.17 27.98 -8.50
CA ILE A 68 1.90 28.07 -7.75
C ILE A 68 2.09 29.13 -6.66
N PRO A 69 1.57 30.35 -6.80
CA PRO A 69 1.73 31.41 -5.80
C PRO A 69 0.81 31.23 -4.59
N TRP A 70 -0.17 30.33 -4.68
CA TRP A 70 -1.24 30.12 -3.70
C TRP A 70 -0.83 29.33 -2.45
N LEU A 71 0.41 28.88 -2.36
CA LEU A 71 0.99 28.11 -1.25
C LEU A 71 2.35 28.70 -0.89
N PHE A 72 2.59 28.97 0.41
CA PHE A 72 3.87 29.40 0.95
C PHE A 72 4.49 30.58 0.18
N SER A 73 3.65 31.55 -0.25
CA SER A 73 4.05 32.68 -1.12
C SER A 73 4.69 32.24 -2.45
N GLY A 74 4.62 30.98 -2.79
CA GLY A 74 5.05 30.41 -4.06
C GLY A 74 5.79 29.09 -3.93
N LEU A 75 5.41 28.15 -4.82
CA LEU A 75 5.96 26.81 -4.88
C LEU A 75 6.00 26.34 -6.35
N PRO A 76 7.09 25.73 -6.84
CA PRO A 76 7.09 25.13 -8.17
C PRO A 76 6.16 23.92 -8.23
N SER A 77 5.38 23.77 -9.31
CA SER A 77 4.34 22.74 -9.41
C SER A 77 4.92 21.33 -9.55
N VAL A 78 5.41 20.96 -10.74
CA VAL A 78 5.91 19.62 -11.06
C VAL A 78 7.12 19.25 -10.22
N HIS A 79 8.05 20.19 -10.04
CA HIS A 79 9.27 20.00 -9.28
C HIS A 79 9.02 19.62 -7.82
N SER A 80 7.89 20.06 -7.24
CA SER A 80 7.49 19.67 -5.88
C SER A 80 6.51 18.49 -5.83
N PHE A 81 6.33 17.76 -6.92
CA PHE A 81 5.32 16.69 -7.07
C PHE A 81 3.86 17.17 -7.01
N GLN A 82 3.58 18.44 -7.29
CA GLN A 82 2.20 18.89 -7.40
C GLN A 82 1.62 18.52 -8.76
N TYR A 83 0.36 18.05 -8.74
CA TYR A 83 -0.42 17.74 -9.93
C TYR A 83 0.29 16.85 -10.96
N VAL A 84 0.97 15.81 -10.49
CA VAL A 84 1.81 14.92 -11.32
C VAL A 84 1.05 13.75 -11.96
N SER A 85 -0.23 13.60 -11.70
CA SER A 85 -1.07 12.52 -12.25
C SER A 85 -1.08 12.48 -13.79
N ARG A 86 -0.85 13.62 -14.45
CA ARG A 86 -0.74 13.73 -15.92
C ARG A 86 0.42 12.94 -16.53
N TYR A 87 1.47 12.69 -15.77
CA TYR A 87 2.63 11.88 -16.21
C TYR A 87 2.38 10.38 -16.17
N TYR A 88 1.29 9.96 -15.56
CA TYR A 88 0.89 8.58 -15.48
C TYR A 88 -0.05 8.23 -16.64
N LEU A 89 0.42 7.54 -17.66
CA LEU A 89 -0.35 7.25 -18.88
C LEU A 89 -1.75 6.67 -18.62
N PRO A 90 -1.95 5.68 -17.71
CA PRO A 90 -3.30 5.17 -17.43
C PRO A 90 -4.26 6.23 -16.87
N HIS A 91 -3.76 7.33 -16.31
CA HIS A 91 -4.61 8.42 -15.82
C HIS A 91 -5.47 9.03 -16.93
N GLN A 92 -4.96 9.11 -18.16
CA GLN A 92 -5.72 9.63 -19.30
C GLN A 92 -6.96 8.78 -19.59
N VAL A 93 -6.84 7.44 -19.42
CA VAL A 93 -7.99 6.53 -19.55
C VAL A 93 -9.02 6.82 -18.47
N PHE A 94 -8.59 7.00 -17.21
CA PHE A 94 -9.49 7.31 -16.09
C PHE A 94 -10.16 8.68 -16.25
N LEU A 95 -9.46 9.68 -16.77
CA LEU A 95 -10.06 10.97 -17.14
C LEU A 95 -11.15 10.80 -18.19
N GLY A 96 -10.90 10.00 -19.23
CA GLY A 96 -11.90 9.68 -20.25
C GLY A 96 -13.13 8.98 -19.65
N LEU A 97 -12.93 7.98 -18.81
CA LEU A 97 -14.02 7.27 -18.13
C LEU A 97 -14.83 8.21 -17.21
N ASN A 98 -14.16 9.12 -16.50
CA ASN A 98 -14.84 10.08 -15.63
C ASN A 98 -15.68 11.08 -16.44
N LYS A 99 -15.21 11.54 -17.61
CA LYS A 99 -16.00 12.36 -18.54
C LYS A 99 -17.25 11.64 -19.06
N LEU A 100 -17.24 10.31 -19.10
CA LEU A 100 -18.39 9.46 -19.41
C LEU A 100 -19.31 9.18 -18.20
N GLY A 101 -19.09 9.86 -17.08
CA GLY A 101 -19.90 9.73 -15.86
C GLY A 101 -19.48 8.59 -14.92
N ILE A 102 -18.38 7.87 -15.21
CA ILE A 102 -17.89 6.83 -14.31
C ILE A 102 -17.23 7.49 -13.09
N PRO A 103 -17.66 7.18 -11.86
CA PRO A 103 -17.13 7.77 -10.65
C PRO A 103 -15.63 7.60 -10.48
N TRP A 104 -14.96 8.63 -9.94
CA TRP A 104 -13.51 8.64 -9.76
C TRP A 104 -12.97 7.49 -8.89
N PHE A 105 -13.81 6.94 -8.02
CA PHE A 105 -13.47 5.77 -7.20
C PHE A 105 -12.96 4.59 -8.04
N TRP A 106 -13.47 4.40 -9.27
CA TRP A 106 -13.04 3.29 -10.13
C TRP A 106 -11.56 3.33 -10.49
N THR A 107 -10.91 4.50 -10.40
CA THR A 107 -9.46 4.59 -10.53
C THR A 107 -8.76 3.74 -9.45
N PHE A 108 -9.22 3.84 -8.21
CA PHE A 108 -8.68 3.03 -7.11
C PHE A 108 -9.12 1.57 -7.21
N GLY A 109 -10.40 1.34 -7.46
CA GLY A 109 -10.97 -0.01 -7.57
C GLY A 109 -10.28 -0.87 -8.63
N ILE A 110 -10.02 -0.31 -9.82
CA ILE A 110 -9.31 -1.01 -10.89
C ILE A 110 -7.86 -1.30 -10.49
N HIS A 111 -7.15 -0.38 -9.83
CA HIS A 111 -5.79 -0.66 -9.35
C HIS A 111 -5.76 -1.70 -8.23
N LEU A 112 -6.77 -1.73 -7.35
CA LEU A 112 -6.91 -2.76 -6.33
C LEU A 112 -7.13 -4.14 -6.95
N MET A 113 -8.03 -4.24 -7.94
CA MET A 113 -8.20 -5.47 -8.74
C MET A 113 -6.91 -5.84 -9.51
N PHE A 114 -6.20 -4.85 -10.05
CA PHE A 114 -4.93 -5.04 -10.72
C PHE A 114 -3.88 -5.65 -9.78
N ALA A 115 -3.81 -5.20 -8.52
CA ALA A 115 -2.95 -5.79 -7.49
C ALA A 115 -3.25 -7.28 -7.28
N GLY A 116 -4.51 -7.63 -7.02
CA GLY A 116 -4.93 -9.02 -6.82
C GLY A 116 -4.73 -9.90 -8.06
N PHE A 117 -5.09 -9.39 -9.23
CA PHE A 117 -4.91 -10.11 -10.50
C PHE A 117 -3.43 -10.32 -10.84
N GLY A 118 -2.55 -9.39 -10.44
CA GLY A 118 -1.10 -9.53 -10.58
C GLY A 118 -0.55 -10.72 -9.76
N VAL A 119 -0.97 -10.87 -8.50
CA VAL A 119 -0.61 -12.05 -7.68
C VAL A 119 -1.18 -13.33 -8.28
N TYR A 120 -2.44 -13.30 -8.71
CA TYR A 120 -3.05 -14.44 -9.42
C TYR A 120 -2.21 -14.87 -10.63
N LEU A 121 -1.82 -13.95 -11.52
CA LEU A 121 -0.99 -14.27 -12.69
C LEU A 121 0.41 -14.74 -12.32
N LEU A 122 1.03 -14.15 -11.31
CA LEU A 122 2.31 -14.59 -10.78
C LEU A 122 2.23 -16.07 -10.38
N LEU A 123 1.24 -16.46 -9.58
CA LEU A 123 1.04 -17.82 -9.11
C LEU A 123 0.69 -18.78 -10.26
N ARG A 124 -0.18 -18.36 -11.20
CA ARG A 124 -0.45 -19.14 -12.42
C ARG A 124 0.81 -19.40 -13.26
N SER A 125 1.72 -18.42 -13.32
CA SER A 125 3.00 -18.58 -14.02
C SER A 125 3.92 -19.61 -13.35
N LEU A 126 3.68 -19.92 -12.07
CA LEU A 126 4.35 -20.98 -11.31
C LEU A 126 3.63 -22.33 -11.42
N LYS A 127 2.60 -22.45 -12.25
CA LYS A 127 1.76 -23.64 -12.46
C LYS A 127 0.90 -24.03 -11.24
N ILE A 128 0.67 -23.11 -10.30
CA ILE A 128 -0.22 -23.33 -9.16
C ILE A 128 -1.67 -23.37 -9.66
N ASP A 129 -2.51 -24.21 -9.03
CA ASP A 129 -3.95 -24.31 -9.34
C ASP A 129 -4.64 -22.94 -9.37
N TYR A 130 -5.66 -22.80 -10.23
CA TYR A 130 -6.30 -21.50 -10.43
C TYR A 130 -7.08 -21.01 -9.20
N LEU A 131 -7.71 -21.91 -8.42
CA LEU A 131 -8.43 -21.53 -7.20
C LEU A 131 -7.45 -21.07 -6.10
N ILE A 132 -6.31 -21.76 -5.95
CA ILE A 132 -5.24 -21.37 -5.02
C ILE A 132 -4.60 -20.05 -5.48
N SER A 133 -4.47 -19.84 -6.79
CA SER A 133 -3.95 -18.57 -7.33
C SER A 133 -4.92 -17.41 -7.07
N ILE A 134 -6.24 -17.65 -7.13
CA ILE A 134 -7.27 -16.69 -6.75
C ILE A 134 -7.18 -16.37 -5.25
N PHE A 135 -7.02 -17.38 -4.40
CA PHE A 135 -6.81 -17.19 -2.96
C PHE A 135 -5.64 -16.23 -2.69
N GLY A 136 -4.45 -16.45 -3.31
CA GLY A 136 -3.32 -15.54 -3.16
C GLY A 136 -3.61 -14.13 -3.68
N GLY A 137 -4.33 -14.00 -4.81
CA GLY A 137 -4.75 -12.72 -5.37
C GLY A 137 -5.67 -11.94 -4.43
N ILE A 138 -6.67 -12.59 -3.87
CA ILE A 138 -7.60 -12.00 -2.91
C ILE A 138 -6.88 -11.65 -1.61
N SER A 139 -5.99 -12.52 -1.13
CA SER A 139 -5.18 -12.26 0.07
C SER A 139 -4.39 -10.94 -0.02
N PHE A 140 -3.86 -10.59 -1.18
CA PHE A 140 -3.16 -9.33 -1.36
C PHE A 140 -4.11 -8.17 -1.62
N MET A 141 -5.15 -8.35 -2.46
CA MET A 141 -6.13 -7.32 -2.78
C MET A 141 -6.84 -6.78 -1.54
N LEU A 142 -7.21 -7.66 -0.61
CA LEU A 142 -7.94 -7.34 0.61
C LEU A 142 -7.03 -7.13 1.82
N THR A 143 -5.73 -6.86 1.64
CA THR A 143 -4.91 -6.51 2.81
C THR A 143 -5.40 -5.18 3.41
N PRO A 144 -5.61 -5.09 4.72
CA PRO A 144 -6.01 -3.86 5.41
C PRO A 144 -5.14 -2.67 5.07
N TYR A 145 -3.85 -2.88 4.77
CA TYR A 145 -2.94 -1.85 4.32
C TYR A 145 -3.39 -1.17 3.01
N LEU A 146 -3.71 -1.95 1.95
CA LEU A 146 -4.15 -1.38 0.67
C LEU A 146 -5.50 -0.67 0.79
N ILE A 147 -6.41 -1.23 1.57
CA ILE A 147 -7.73 -0.64 1.84
C ILE A 147 -7.57 0.69 2.56
N THR A 148 -6.73 0.74 3.61
CA THR A 148 -6.46 1.96 4.37
C THR A 148 -5.89 3.07 3.50
N MET A 149 -4.98 2.75 2.57
CA MET A 149 -4.40 3.75 1.66
C MET A 149 -5.47 4.41 0.79
N ILE A 150 -6.52 3.67 0.41
CA ILE A 150 -7.66 4.25 -0.31
C ILE A 150 -8.49 5.15 0.61
N VAL A 151 -8.81 4.66 1.81
CA VAL A 151 -9.68 5.34 2.77
C VAL A 151 -9.08 6.65 3.25
N HIS A 152 -7.78 6.67 3.55
CA HIS A 152 -7.09 7.82 4.15
C HIS A 152 -6.35 8.73 3.16
N GLY A 153 -6.67 8.67 1.86
CA GLY A 153 -6.18 9.64 0.87
C GLY A 153 -4.81 9.33 0.28
N HIS A 154 -4.21 8.19 0.63
CA HIS A 154 -2.92 7.75 0.10
C HIS A 154 -3.05 6.90 -1.18
N GLY A 155 -3.99 7.26 -2.05
CA GLY A 155 -4.28 6.50 -3.29
C GLY A 155 -3.06 6.32 -4.21
N SER A 156 -2.14 7.30 -4.29
CA SER A 156 -0.90 7.15 -5.05
C SER A 156 -0.01 6.02 -4.50
N GLN A 157 0.04 5.85 -3.17
CA GLN A 157 0.77 4.78 -2.50
C GLN A 157 0.18 3.41 -2.84
N MET A 158 -1.14 3.25 -2.73
CA MET A 158 -1.84 2.01 -3.08
C MET A 158 -1.64 1.67 -4.56
N MET A 159 -1.84 2.63 -5.46
CA MET A 159 -1.69 2.41 -6.91
C MET A 159 -0.25 2.06 -7.30
N THR A 160 0.77 2.61 -6.61
CA THR A 160 2.17 2.22 -6.81
C THR A 160 2.44 0.81 -6.31
N ALA A 161 1.87 0.44 -5.15
CA ALA A 161 1.98 -0.91 -4.60
C ALA A 161 1.31 -1.97 -5.47
N ALA A 162 0.25 -1.62 -6.20
CA ALA A 162 -0.45 -2.52 -7.11
C ALA A 162 0.43 -3.08 -8.25
N TYR A 163 1.55 -2.42 -8.56
CA TYR A 163 2.53 -2.89 -9.56
C TYR A 163 3.49 -3.95 -9.02
N ILE A 164 3.67 -4.09 -7.70
CA ILE A 164 4.63 -5.04 -7.09
C ILE A 164 4.47 -6.46 -7.66
N PRO A 165 3.28 -7.08 -7.66
CA PRO A 165 3.12 -8.44 -8.15
C PRO A 165 3.39 -8.58 -9.66
N TRP A 166 3.04 -7.57 -10.46
CA TRP A 166 3.29 -7.55 -11.90
C TRP A 166 4.76 -7.43 -12.24
N ILE A 167 5.47 -6.59 -11.48
CA ILE A 167 6.92 -6.43 -11.62
C ILE A 167 7.63 -7.74 -11.26
N MET A 168 7.24 -8.39 -10.15
CA MET A 168 7.80 -9.70 -9.79
C MET A 168 7.47 -10.77 -10.85
N TRP A 169 6.26 -10.78 -11.38
CA TRP A 169 5.89 -11.67 -12.48
C TRP A 169 6.75 -11.42 -13.74
N ALA A 170 6.92 -10.17 -14.14
CA ALA A 170 7.73 -9.81 -15.31
C ALA A 170 9.22 -10.11 -15.09
N PHE A 171 9.75 -9.89 -13.87
CA PHE A 171 11.08 -10.26 -13.46
C PHE A 171 11.33 -11.78 -13.62
N LEU A 172 10.44 -12.62 -13.10
CA LEU A 172 10.55 -14.07 -13.26
C LEU A 172 10.39 -14.52 -14.71
N LYS A 173 9.55 -13.84 -15.49
CA LYS A 173 9.35 -14.11 -16.90
C LYS A 173 10.60 -13.76 -17.72
N LEU A 174 11.22 -12.61 -17.46
CA LEU A 174 12.49 -12.22 -18.07
C LEU A 174 13.60 -13.21 -17.71
N LYS A 175 13.67 -13.65 -16.45
CA LYS A 175 14.65 -14.65 -16.00
C LYS A 175 14.50 -15.99 -16.73
N ARG A 176 13.25 -16.43 -16.99
CA ARG A 176 12.99 -17.68 -17.74
C ARG A 176 13.29 -17.57 -19.23
N LYS A 177 13.02 -16.42 -19.83
CA LYS A 177 13.19 -16.19 -21.26
C LYS A 177 13.61 -14.76 -21.54
N GLN A 178 14.88 -14.57 -21.87
CA GLN A 178 15.49 -13.29 -22.20
C GLN A 178 15.11 -12.91 -23.63
N THR A 179 14.06 -12.10 -23.80
CA THR A 179 13.59 -11.60 -25.10
C THR A 179 13.31 -10.10 -25.02
N LEU A 180 13.43 -9.38 -26.14
CA LEU A 180 13.08 -7.95 -26.23
C LEU A 180 11.67 -7.66 -25.68
N LYS A 181 10.71 -8.54 -25.98
CA LYS A 181 9.35 -8.44 -25.42
C LYS A 181 9.33 -8.45 -23.89
N ASN A 182 10.07 -9.36 -23.26
CA ASN A 182 10.09 -9.49 -21.80
C ASN A 182 10.89 -8.36 -21.14
N ILE A 183 11.95 -7.85 -21.80
CA ILE A 183 12.66 -6.64 -21.41
C ILE A 183 11.71 -5.45 -21.43
N GLY A 184 11.00 -5.23 -22.55
CA GLY A 184 10.05 -4.13 -22.70
C GLY A 184 8.92 -4.19 -21.67
N ILE A 185 8.32 -5.37 -21.43
CA ILE A 185 7.26 -5.54 -20.42
C ILE A 185 7.80 -5.21 -19.01
N PHE A 186 8.99 -5.69 -18.65
CA PHE A 186 9.56 -5.44 -17.33
C PHE A 186 9.90 -3.96 -17.15
N GLY A 187 10.56 -3.33 -18.15
CA GLY A 187 10.88 -1.91 -18.14
C GLY A 187 9.65 -1.00 -18.11
N LEU A 188 8.61 -1.34 -18.91
CA LEU A 188 7.33 -0.61 -18.92
C LEU A 188 6.65 -0.65 -17.54
N LEU A 189 6.57 -1.81 -16.89
CA LEU A 189 5.93 -1.94 -15.58
C LEU A 189 6.68 -1.17 -14.50
N LEU A 190 8.01 -1.18 -14.53
CA LEU A 190 8.85 -0.37 -13.64
C LEU A 190 8.63 1.14 -13.91
N GLY A 191 8.60 1.56 -15.17
CA GLY A 191 8.37 2.94 -15.57
C GLY A 191 6.98 3.44 -15.15
N LEU A 192 5.94 2.64 -15.39
CA LEU A 192 4.57 2.97 -14.96
C LEU A 192 4.45 3.05 -13.42
N GLN A 193 5.14 2.19 -12.68
CA GLN A 193 5.21 2.28 -11.23
C GLN A 193 5.83 3.61 -10.77
N LEU A 194 6.97 4.01 -11.37
CA LEU A 194 7.61 5.29 -11.08
C LEU A 194 6.70 6.47 -11.42
N SER A 195 6.04 6.45 -12.57
CA SER A 195 5.13 7.52 -13.02
C SER A 195 3.91 7.72 -12.10
N ARG A 196 3.63 6.76 -11.19
CA ARG A 196 2.63 6.97 -10.11
C ARG A 196 3.05 7.96 -9.04
N ALA A 197 4.33 8.38 -9.06
CA ALA A 197 4.89 9.41 -8.19
C ALA A 197 4.88 9.11 -6.67
N HIS A 198 4.74 7.85 -6.26
CA HIS A 198 5.02 7.46 -4.88
C HIS A 198 6.39 6.79 -4.78
N VAL A 199 7.43 7.64 -4.79
CA VAL A 199 8.86 7.24 -4.91
C VAL A 199 9.24 6.18 -3.89
N GLN A 200 8.82 6.33 -2.63
CA GLN A 200 9.21 5.46 -1.52
C GLN A 200 8.73 4.01 -1.73
N VAL A 201 7.49 3.78 -2.18
CA VAL A 201 6.99 2.42 -2.47
C VAL A 201 7.68 1.83 -3.71
N ALA A 202 7.94 2.65 -4.74
CA ALA A 202 8.71 2.20 -5.90
C ALA A 202 10.12 1.80 -5.48
N TYR A 203 10.77 2.60 -4.64
CA TYR A 203 12.11 2.31 -4.11
C TYR A 203 12.15 0.99 -3.32
N TYR A 204 11.15 0.72 -2.48
CA TYR A 204 11.04 -0.55 -1.77
C TYR A 204 10.87 -1.74 -2.73
N THR A 205 10.09 -1.58 -3.80
CA THR A 205 10.01 -2.60 -4.86
C THR A 205 11.39 -2.87 -5.48
N TRP A 206 12.17 -1.83 -5.71
CA TRP A 206 13.52 -1.95 -6.28
C TRP A 206 14.50 -2.59 -5.29
N LEU A 207 14.38 -2.33 -3.98
CA LEU A 207 15.15 -3.05 -2.95
C LEU A 207 14.83 -4.56 -2.96
N MET A 208 13.57 -4.94 -3.08
CA MET A 208 13.16 -6.35 -3.23
C MET A 208 13.77 -6.99 -4.49
N LEU A 209 13.75 -6.28 -5.62
CA LEU A 209 14.39 -6.74 -6.85
C LEU A 209 15.91 -6.83 -6.71
N GLY A 210 16.54 -5.87 -6.04
CA GLY A 210 17.96 -5.89 -5.72
C GLY A 210 18.34 -7.13 -4.92
N LEU A 211 17.57 -7.47 -3.88
CA LEU A 211 17.74 -8.69 -3.11
C LEU A 211 17.61 -9.95 -4.01
N ALA A 212 16.60 -9.99 -4.87
CA ALA A 212 16.42 -11.08 -5.82
C ALA A 212 17.58 -11.19 -6.84
N MET A 213 18.14 -10.06 -7.24
CA MET A 213 19.33 -9.99 -8.11
C MET A 213 20.57 -10.51 -7.39
N VAL A 214 20.80 -10.11 -6.14
CA VAL A 214 21.92 -10.60 -5.31
C VAL A 214 21.86 -12.13 -5.18
N ILE A 215 20.68 -12.69 -4.87
CA ILE A 215 20.50 -14.16 -4.80
C ILE A 215 20.79 -14.81 -6.15
N THR A 216 20.36 -14.18 -7.25
CA THR A 216 20.63 -14.68 -8.60
C THR A 216 22.13 -14.64 -8.92
N MET A 217 22.82 -13.57 -8.54
CA MET A 217 24.26 -13.41 -8.73
C MET A 217 25.08 -14.44 -7.91
N ILE A 218 24.72 -14.63 -6.65
CA ILE A 218 25.32 -15.67 -5.79
C ILE A 218 25.15 -17.06 -6.45
N ASN A 219 23.95 -17.34 -6.96
CA ASN A 219 23.69 -18.60 -7.65
C ASN A 219 24.52 -18.76 -8.93
N TRP A 220 24.71 -17.68 -9.70
CA TRP A 220 25.57 -17.68 -10.88
C TRP A 220 27.03 -17.93 -10.50
N ILE A 221 27.56 -17.22 -9.52
CA ILE A 221 28.95 -17.40 -9.05
C ILE A 221 29.18 -18.83 -8.60
N ARG A 222 28.23 -19.38 -7.81
CA ARG A 222 28.34 -20.75 -7.24
C ARG A 222 28.23 -21.84 -8.30
N ASN A 223 27.30 -21.72 -9.24
CA ASN A 223 26.95 -22.79 -10.18
C ASN A 223 27.35 -22.49 -11.63
N ARG A 224 27.90 -21.31 -11.94
CA ARG A 224 28.34 -20.86 -13.29
C ARG A 224 27.27 -21.01 -14.37
N GLN A 225 25.99 -20.78 -14.04
CA GLN A 225 24.89 -20.91 -14.99
C GLN A 225 24.82 -19.71 -15.93
N SER A 226 25.04 -19.92 -17.23
CA SER A 226 25.04 -18.86 -18.26
C SER A 226 23.71 -18.08 -18.34
N VAL A 227 22.59 -18.72 -17.96
CA VAL A 227 21.26 -18.09 -17.94
C VAL A 227 21.19 -16.96 -16.89
N ASP A 228 21.81 -17.14 -15.73
CA ASP A 228 21.77 -16.15 -14.66
C ASP A 228 22.56 -14.89 -15.05
N ILE A 229 23.74 -15.01 -15.70
CA ILE A 229 24.49 -13.83 -16.14
C ILE A 229 23.80 -13.09 -17.28
N LYS A 230 23.27 -13.82 -18.29
CA LYS A 230 22.47 -13.21 -19.36
C LYS A 230 21.29 -12.43 -18.80
N PHE A 231 20.59 -13.00 -17.83
CA PHE A 231 19.46 -12.32 -17.18
C PHE A 231 19.90 -11.01 -16.51
N ILE A 232 21.02 -10.99 -15.77
CA ILE A 232 21.57 -9.79 -15.12
C ILE A 232 21.84 -8.69 -16.18
N ILE A 233 22.48 -9.06 -17.31
CA ILE A 233 22.74 -8.13 -18.40
C ILE A 233 21.45 -7.57 -18.99
N TYR A 234 20.43 -8.39 -19.20
CA TYR A 234 19.15 -7.96 -19.80
C TYR A 234 18.25 -7.15 -18.85
N VAL A 235 18.56 -7.09 -17.56
CA VAL A 235 17.89 -6.15 -16.64
C VAL A 235 18.29 -4.69 -16.95
N ILE A 236 19.53 -4.44 -17.41
CA ILE A 236 20.02 -3.06 -17.69
C ILE A 236 19.14 -2.31 -18.70
N PRO A 237 18.85 -2.84 -19.92
CA PRO A 237 17.97 -2.15 -20.85
C PRO A 237 16.53 -1.97 -20.33
N ALA A 238 16.03 -2.86 -19.47
CA ALA A 238 14.74 -2.66 -18.83
C ALA A 238 14.76 -1.46 -17.84
N LEU A 239 15.86 -1.27 -17.10
CA LEU A 239 16.05 -0.09 -16.25
C LEU A 239 16.14 1.20 -17.07
N ILE A 240 16.86 1.19 -18.21
CA ILE A 240 16.92 2.34 -19.13
C ILE A 240 15.52 2.71 -19.63
N ILE A 241 14.71 1.73 -20.03
CA ILE A 241 13.33 1.95 -20.45
C ILE A 241 12.52 2.57 -19.30
N SER A 242 12.67 2.06 -18.08
CA SER A 242 11.91 2.58 -16.92
C SER A 242 12.28 4.02 -16.57
N ILE A 243 13.55 4.37 -16.67
CA ILE A 243 14.03 5.75 -16.47
C ILE A 243 13.48 6.65 -17.58
N GLY A 244 13.52 6.20 -18.85
CA GLY A 244 12.96 6.95 -19.97
C GLY A 244 11.47 7.28 -19.80
N PHE A 245 10.69 6.38 -19.19
CA PHE A 245 9.27 6.63 -18.88
C PHE A 245 9.04 7.65 -17.76
N ALA A 246 10.01 7.84 -16.88
CA ALA A 246 9.83 8.62 -15.66
C ALA A 246 10.68 9.91 -15.64
N ILE A 247 11.54 10.12 -16.63
CA ILE A 247 12.54 11.20 -16.62
C ILE A 247 11.89 12.59 -16.60
N ASP A 248 10.80 12.78 -17.35
CA ASP A 248 10.07 14.05 -17.43
C ASP A 248 9.49 14.48 -16.07
N LEU A 249 9.22 13.51 -15.19
CA LEU A 249 8.78 13.77 -13.83
C LEU A 249 9.94 13.94 -12.87
N TYR A 250 10.92 13.01 -12.91
CA TYR A 250 11.95 12.95 -11.87
C TYR A 250 13.12 13.89 -12.10
N TYR A 251 13.41 14.28 -13.32
CA TYR A 251 14.46 15.27 -13.60
C TYR A 251 14.15 16.63 -12.96
N PRO A 252 12.96 17.25 -13.19
CA PRO A 252 12.61 18.49 -12.50
C PRO A 252 12.63 18.35 -10.97
N VAL A 253 12.12 17.23 -10.44
CA VAL A 253 12.13 16.96 -8.99
C VAL A 253 13.54 16.88 -8.44
N SER A 254 14.48 16.27 -9.17
CA SER A 254 15.89 16.17 -8.75
C SER A 254 16.56 17.54 -8.68
N VAL A 255 16.23 18.44 -9.62
CA VAL A 255 16.75 19.83 -9.64
C VAL A 255 16.22 20.64 -8.46
N TYR A 256 14.94 20.44 -8.09
CA TYR A 256 14.30 21.18 -7.00
C TYR A 256 14.64 20.64 -5.60
N THR A 257 14.82 19.33 -5.48
CA THR A 257 15.01 18.67 -4.17
C THR A 257 16.06 19.34 -3.26
N PRO A 258 17.23 19.78 -3.74
CA PRO A 258 18.23 20.46 -2.91
C PRO A 258 17.73 21.74 -2.23
N PHE A 259 16.75 22.42 -2.84
CA PHE A 259 16.19 23.68 -2.33
C PHE A 259 14.99 23.47 -1.39
N SER A 260 14.49 22.24 -1.29
CA SER A 260 13.37 21.90 -0.42
C SER A 260 13.83 21.49 0.97
N ILE A 261 12.89 21.48 1.94
CA ILE A 261 13.14 20.92 3.28
C ILE A 261 13.50 19.41 3.25
N ARG A 262 13.35 18.74 2.11
CA ARG A 262 13.69 17.32 1.90
C ARG A 262 15.14 17.11 1.45
N GLY A 263 15.79 18.14 0.94
CA GLY A 263 17.10 18.05 0.35
C GLY A 263 18.09 19.10 0.82
N SER A 264 17.67 19.96 1.73
CA SER A 264 18.49 21.03 2.26
C SER A 264 19.84 20.52 2.79
N ASN A 265 20.78 21.45 3.05
CA ASN A 265 22.16 21.21 3.51
C ASN A 265 22.31 20.25 4.71
N SER A 266 21.20 19.85 5.35
CA SER A 266 21.12 18.82 6.40
C SER A 266 21.21 17.36 5.87
N GLY A 267 21.37 17.15 4.56
CA GLY A 267 21.53 15.80 4.00
C GLY A 267 20.25 14.97 3.85
N GLY A 268 19.08 15.47 4.22
CA GLY A 268 17.80 14.73 4.14
C GLY A 268 16.79 15.12 5.22
N ALA A 269 15.78 14.30 5.44
CA ALA A 269 14.88 14.45 6.57
C ALA A 269 15.64 14.11 7.87
N ALA A 270 15.51 14.90 8.94
CA ALA A 270 16.13 14.58 10.23
C ALA A 270 15.76 13.16 10.67
N PHE A 271 16.69 12.43 11.29
CA PHE A 271 16.53 11.03 11.66
C PHE A 271 15.28 10.79 12.53
N ASP A 272 15.07 11.63 13.55
CA ASP A 272 13.91 11.54 14.43
C ASP A 272 12.59 11.75 13.68
N TYR A 273 12.56 12.70 12.74
CA TYR A 273 11.40 12.92 11.88
C TYR A 273 11.16 11.76 10.91
N ALA A 274 12.22 11.20 10.34
CA ALA A 274 12.14 10.06 9.43
C ALA A 274 11.61 8.81 10.15
N THR A 275 11.93 8.62 11.43
CA THR A 275 11.67 7.43 12.22
C THR A 275 10.48 7.53 13.17
N GLN A 276 9.69 8.62 13.12
CA GLN A 276 8.52 8.80 14.00
C GLN A 276 7.53 7.62 13.96
N TRP A 277 7.26 7.07 12.76
CA TRP A 277 6.39 5.90 12.57
C TRP A 277 7.21 4.62 12.46
N SER A 278 8.07 4.36 13.44
CA SER A 278 8.79 3.09 13.58
C SER A 278 7.87 2.03 14.19
N PHE A 279 7.80 0.87 13.55
CA PHE A 279 7.07 -0.28 14.06
C PHE A 279 7.81 -0.86 15.27
N SER A 280 7.12 -1.19 16.36
CA SER A 280 7.77 -1.83 17.51
C SER A 280 7.69 -3.35 17.43
N PHE A 281 8.60 -4.04 18.13
CA PHE A 281 8.56 -5.51 18.19
C PHE A 281 7.26 -6.03 18.78
N SER A 282 6.70 -5.34 19.77
CA SER A 282 5.44 -5.71 20.41
C SER A 282 4.24 -5.52 19.46
N GLU A 283 4.29 -4.55 18.57
CA GLU A 283 3.23 -4.31 17.58
C GLU A 283 3.13 -5.45 16.53
N MET A 284 4.11 -6.35 16.44
CA MET A 284 3.98 -7.59 15.65
C MET A 284 2.78 -8.44 16.09
N MET A 285 2.28 -8.28 17.32
CA MET A 285 1.04 -8.92 17.76
C MET A 285 -0.18 -8.52 16.90
N THR A 286 -0.15 -7.37 16.24
CA THR A 286 -1.19 -6.95 15.30
C THR A 286 -1.26 -7.81 14.04
N PHE A 287 -0.22 -8.58 13.72
CA PHE A 287 -0.28 -9.60 12.65
C PHE A 287 -1.19 -10.77 13.02
N LEU A 288 -1.36 -11.04 14.32
CA LEU A 288 -2.22 -12.11 14.84
C LEU A 288 -3.60 -11.59 15.23
N ILE A 289 -3.68 -10.50 15.98
CA ILE A 289 -4.90 -9.94 16.54
C ILE A 289 -5.02 -8.47 16.10
N PRO A 290 -5.95 -8.13 15.20
CA PRO A 290 -6.02 -6.80 14.60
C PRO A 290 -6.13 -5.66 15.62
N SER A 291 -6.92 -5.82 16.67
CA SER A 291 -7.14 -4.78 17.68
C SER A 291 -6.19 -4.83 18.87
N PHE A 292 -5.08 -5.59 18.82
CA PHE A 292 -4.18 -5.80 19.96
C PHE A 292 -3.70 -4.48 20.60
N TYR A 293 -3.45 -3.45 19.81
CA TYR A 293 -3.11 -2.10 20.27
C TYR A 293 -4.23 -1.08 20.03
N GLY A 294 -5.51 -1.51 20.04
CA GLY A 294 -6.67 -0.62 19.91
C GLY A 294 -7.07 -0.31 18.48
N PHE A 295 -6.62 -1.11 17.51
CA PHE A 295 -6.90 -0.99 16.07
C PHE A 295 -6.39 0.31 15.44
N GLY A 296 -6.67 1.49 16.02
CA GLY A 296 -6.28 2.80 15.51
C GLY A 296 -7.05 3.96 16.14
N GLY A 297 -6.77 5.19 15.67
CA GLY A 297 -7.41 6.41 16.14
C GLY A 297 -7.05 6.73 17.60
N SER A 298 -7.98 7.31 18.37
CA SER A 298 -7.75 7.70 19.78
C SER A 298 -7.60 6.51 20.73
N LEU A 299 -7.99 5.30 20.31
CA LEU A 299 -7.82 4.07 21.08
C LEU A 299 -6.47 3.40 20.86
N TYR A 300 -5.67 3.86 19.91
CA TYR A 300 -4.35 3.31 19.62
C TYR A 300 -3.39 3.50 20.82
N GLN A 301 -2.69 2.42 21.18
CA GLN A 301 -1.79 2.36 22.35
C GLN A 301 -0.39 1.85 21.97
N GLY A 302 -0.05 1.80 20.70
CA GLY A 302 1.27 1.41 20.22
C GLY A 302 2.29 2.54 20.32
N SER A 303 3.48 2.31 19.76
CA SER A 303 4.63 3.23 19.86
C SER A 303 4.64 4.34 18.80
N MET A 304 3.86 4.21 17.72
CA MET A 304 3.75 5.24 16.68
C MET A 304 2.91 6.42 17.17
N PRO A 305 3.09 7.65 16.63
CA PRO A 305 2.28 8.81 17.01
C PRO A 305 0.77 8.56 16.85
N PHE A 306 0.38 7.88 15.81
CA PHE A 306 -0.99 7.38 15.54
C PHE A 306 -0.95 6.31 14.45
N THR A 307 -2.02 5.53 14.34
CA THR A 307 -2.34 4.70 13.19
C THR A 307 -3.86 4.65 13.03
N ASP A 308 -4.35 4.33 11.85
CA ASP A 308 -5.78 4.14 11.57
C ASP A 308 -6.11 2.71 11.15
N TYR A 309 -5.12 1.81 11.21
CA TYR A 309 -5.26 0.41 10.80
C TYR A 309 -4.21 -0.49 11.46
N PRO A 310 -4.52 -1.78 11.62
CA PRO A 310 -3.55 -2.79 12.00
C PRO A 310 -2.74 -3.30 10.79
N ASN A 311 -1.51 -3.75 11.02
CA ASN A 311 -0.72 -4.45 10.00
C ASN A 311 -1.15 -5.93 9.85
N TYR A 312 -2.43 -6.20 9.95
CA TYR A 312 -3.05 -7.53 9.83
C TYR A 312 -3.05 -8.04 8.39
N MET A 313 -2.97 -9.35 8.20
CA MET A 313 -2.87 -9.98 6.87
C MET A 313 -3.82 -11.18 6.70
N GLY A 314 -4.65 -11.48 7.71
CA GLY A 314 -5.47 -12.68 7.78
C GLY A 314 -4.75 -13.84 8.46
N ILE A 315 -5.41 -14.46 9.46
CA ILE A 315 -4.75 -15.48 10.30
C ILE A 315 -4.40 -16.74 9.51
N LEU A 316 -5.31 -17.27 8.67
CA LEU A 316 -5.01 -18.45 7.85
C LEU A 316 -3.95 -18.15 6.79
N ILE A 317 -3.95 -16.93 6.25
CA ILE A 317 -2.95 -16.48 5.27
C ILE A 317 -1.58 -16.49 5.93
N LEU A 318 -1.44 -15.93 7.13
CA LEU A 318 -0.18 -15.90 7.88
C LEU A 318 0.30 -17.33 8.22
N LEU A 319 -0.59 -18.19 8.73
CA LEU A 319 -0.24 -19.56 9.09
C LEU A 319 0.18 -20.41 7.89
N LEU A 320 -0.48 -20.26 6.74
CA LEU A 320 -0.09 -20.95 5.51
C LEU A 320 1.24 -20.42 4.95
N ALA A 321 1.52 -19.11 5.09
CA ALA A 321 2.82 -18.53 4.72
C ALA A 321 3.95 -19.07 5.60
N ILE A 322 3.72 -19.19 6.92
CA ILE A 322 4.67 -19.81 7.84
C ILE A 322 4.91 -21.27 7.44
N TYR A 323 3.86 -22.04 7.14
CA TYR A 323 4.01 -23.40 6.65
C TYR A 323 4.85 -23.47 5.37
N SER A 324 4.57 -22.57 4.40
CA SER A 324 5.35 -22.48 3.16
C SER A 324 6.84 -22.23 3.42
N SER A 325 7.15 -21.43 4.44
CA SER A 325 8.54 -21.06 4.76
C SER A 325 9.36 -22.23 5.30
N VAL A 326 8.72 -23.23 5.91
CA VAL A 326 9.36 -24.44 6.46
C VAL A 326 9.14 -25.69 5.61
N SER A 327 8.35 -25.60 4.53
CA SER A 327 8.11 -26.69 3.56
C SER A 327 9.22 -26.74 2.51
N ASN A 328 8.99 -27.48 1.42
CA ASN A 328 9.95 -27.67 0.34
C ASN A 328 10.65 -26.36 -0.09
N PHE A 329 11.98 -26.38 -0.14
CA PHE A 329 12.79 -25.23 -0.51
C PHE A 329 12.61 -24.87 -1.99
N SER A 330 12.47 -23.57 -2.27
CA SER A 330 12.63 -23.01 -3.62
C SER A 330 13.30 -21.63 -3.56
N LYS A 331 13.99 -21.24 -4.66
CA LYS A 331 14.66 -19.93 -4.74
C LYS A 331 13.67 -18.77 -4.58
N LEU A 332 12.45 -18.91 -5.12
CA LEU A 332 11.42 -17.88 -4.96
C LEU A 332 10.98 -17.75 -3.50
N LYS A 333 10.75 -18.88 -2.80
CA LYS A 333 10.43 -18.84 -1.37
C LYS A 333 11.54 -18.16 -0.57
N LEU A 334 12.80 -18.45 -0.87
CA LEU A 334 13.93 -17.79 -0.23
C LEU A 334 13.90 -16.28 -0.46
N ILE A 335 13.67 -15.82 -1.70
CA ILE A 335 13.54 -14.38 -2.01
C ILE A 335 12.41 -13.75 -1.17
N LEU A 336 11.24 -14.38 -1.13
CA LEU A 336 10.08 -13.85 -0.40
C LEU A 336 10.31 -13.84 1.12
N ILE A 337 10.91 -14.90 1.69
CA ILE A 337 11.25 -14.99 3.12
C ILE A 337 12.27 -13.91 3.49
N LEU A 338 13.33 -13.77 2.70
CA LEU A 338 14.33 -12.72 2.94
C LEU A 338 13.73 -11.31 2.75
N THR A 339 12.78 -11.15 1.83
CA THR A 339 12.02 -9.88 1.69
C THR A 339 11.20 -9.59 2.94
N ILE A 340 10.52 -10.59 3.53
CA ILE A 340 9.79 -10.43 4.79
C ILE A 340 10.74 -10.01 5.91
N ILE A 341 11.83 -10.75 6.12
CA ILE A 341 12.80 -10.47 7.18
C ILE A 341 13.39 -9.07 7.00
N PHE A 342 13.83 -8.74 5.80
CA PHE A 342 14.42 -7.45 5.47
C PHE A 342 13.44 -6.28 5.69
N SER A 343 12.20 -6.41 5.22
CA SER A 343 11.19 -5.37 5.39
C SER A 343 10.73 -5.22 6.85
N LEU A 344 10.67 -6.32 7.61
CA LEU A 344 10.41 -6.26 9.06
C LEU A 344 11.53 -5.52 9.79
N LEU A 345 12.79 -5.89 9.54
CA LEU A 345 13.94 -5.27 10.21
C LEU A 345 14.03 -3.76 9.89
N LEU A 346 13.77 -3.35 8.66
CA LEU A 346 13.72 -1.92 8.30
C LEU A 346 12.49 -1.20 8.86
N SER A 347 11.34 -1.88 9.01
CA SER A 347 10.14 -1.27 9.57
C SER A 347 10.29 -0.87 11.03
N PHE A 348 11.18 -1.53 11.77
CA PHE A 348 11.48 -1.20 13.16
C PHE A 348 12.13 0.19 13.33
N GLY A 349 12.62 0.79 12.26
CA GLY A 349 13.12 2.18 12.27
C GLY A 349 14.12 2.42 13.40
N LYS A 350 13.82 3.38 14.28
CA LYS A 350 14.66 3.72 15.45
C LYS A 350 14.84 2.58 16.47
N HIS A 351 14.01 1.54 16.41
CA HIS A 351 14.09 0.40 17.33
C HIS A 351 15.08 -0.68 16.87
N PHE A 352 15.69 -0.54 15.68
CA PHE A 352 16.66 -1.49 15.15
C PHE A 352 17.71 -0.83 14.26
N PHE A 353 18.98 -1.14 14.50
CA PHE A 353 20.15 -0.49 13.89
C PHE A 353 20.18 -0.53 12.34
N LEU A 354 19.50 -1.50 11.70
CA LEU A 354 19.53 -1.64 10.24
C LEU A 354 18.98 -0.40 9.53
N TYR A 355 17.94 0.23 10.07
CA TYR A 355 17.40 1.45 9.49
C TYR A 355 18.41 2.60 9.49
N GLU A 356 19.18 2.76 10.57
CA GLU A 356 20.22 3.77 10.68
C GLU A 356 21.34 3.55 9.65
N ILE A 357 21.76 2.29 9.43
CA ILE A 357 22.71 1.95 8.36
C ILE A 357 22.16 2.37 6.99
N PHE A 358 20.90 2.05 6.70
CA PHE A 358 20.28 2.43 5.43
C PHE A 358 20.14 3.94 5.29
N TYR A 359 19.73 4.62 6.34
CA TYR A 359 19.58 6.07 6.39
C TYR A 359 20.91 6.79 6.09
N ASN A 360 22.03 6.31 6.64
CA ASN A 360 23.32 6.95 6.49
C ASN A 360 24.06 6.58 5.19
N TYR A 361 23.91 5.34 4.71
CA TYR A 361 24.78 4.82 3.64
C TYR A 361 24.08 4.44 2.36
N VAL A 362 22.74 4.23 2.37
CA VAL A 362 22.04 3.83 1.14
C VAL A 362 21.54 5.08 0.41
N PRO A 363 21.90 5.25 -0.88
CA PRO A 363 21.56 6.45 -1.64
C PRO A 363 20.07 6.77 -1.60
N TYR A 364 19.74 8.02 -1.35
CA TYR A 364 18.37 8.57 -1.27
C TYR A 364 17.48 8.01 -0.14
N PHE A 365 17.91 7.03 0.64
CA PHE A 365 17.09 6.44 1.69
C PHE A 365 16.73 7.46 2.78
N ASN A 366 17.62 8.39 3.09
CA ASN A 366 17.41 9.49 4.03
C ASN A 366 16.40 10.56 3.57
N LYS A 367 15.84 10.44 2.37
CA LYS A 367 14.75 11.31 1.89
C LYS A 367 13.37 10.76 2.27
N PHE A 368 13.32 9.54 2.76
CA PHE A 368 12.08 8.83 3.13
C PHE A 368 11.78 8.96 4.62
N ARG A 369 10.53 8.70 4.95
CA ARG A 369 10.03 8.69 6.33
C ARG A 369 9.01 7.56 6.50
N VAL A 370 8.55 7.36 7.75
CA VAL A 370 7.51 6.35 8.05
C VAL A 370 8.02 4.93 7.72
N PRO A 371 8.95 4.38 8.53
CA PRO A 371 9.56 3.07 8.29
C PRO A 371 8.54 1.93 8.09
N VAL A 372 7.40 1.99 8.78
CA VAL A 372 6.33 0.97 8.70
C VAL A 372 5.76 0.79 7.28
N MET A 373 5.90 1.79 6.38
CA MET A 373 5.43 1.67 4.99
C MET A 373 6.05 0.50 4.22
N ILE A 374 7.26 0.06 4.58
CA ILE A 374 7.94 -1.04 3.88
C ILE A 374 7.24 -2.39 4.09
N LEU A 375 6.36 -2.50 5.10
CA LEU A 375 5.59 -3.71 5.36
C LEU A 375 4.65 -4.12 4.22
N ILE A 376 4.43 -3.26 3.23
CA ILE A 376 3.75 -3.65 1.98
C ILE A 376 4.46 -4.81 1.26
N LEU A 377 5.79 -4.88 1.36
CA LEU A 377 6.56 -6.00 0.82
C LEU A 377 6.35 -7.28 1.62
N THR A 378 6.22 -7.17 2.96
CA THR A 378 5.84 -8.29 3.83
C THR A 378 4.46 -8.82 3.43
N GLN A 379 3.46 -7.94 3.27
CA GLN A 379 2.10 -8.34 2.92
C GLN A 379 1.99 -9.00 1.54
N PHE A 380 2.71 -8.46 0.55
CA PHE A 380 2.83 -9.11 -0.76
C PHE A 380 3.47 -10.49 -0.65
N SER A 381 4.60 -10.58 0.06
CA SER A 381 5.36 -11.83 0.19
C SER A 381 4.58 -12.90 0.96
N VAL A 382 3.89 -12.52 2.03
CA VAL A 382 3.02 -13.40 2.82
C VAL A 382 1.85 -13.92 1.98
N SER A 383 1.19 -13.07 1.19
CA SER A 383 0.08 -13.48 0.31
C SER A 383 0.52 -14.52 -0.73
N VAL A 384 1.70 -14.33 -1.34
CA VAL A 384 2.27 -15.29 -2.31
C VAL A 384 2.69 -16.59 -1.60
N LEU A 385 3.39 -16.49 -0.47
CA LEU A 385 3.80 -17.67 0.30
C LEU A 385 2.60 -18.45 0.83
N ALA A 386 1.52 -17.79 1.25
CA ALA A 386 0.31 -18.46 1.71
C ALA A 386 -0.31 -19.33 0.62
N ALA A 387 -0.39 -18.82 -0.60
CA ALA A 387 -0.89 -19.59 -1.73
C ALA A 387 0.04 -20.78 -2.07
N ILE A 388 1.35 -20.57 -2.07
CA ILE A 388 2.33 -21.67 -2.26
C ILE A 388 2.19 -22.67 -1.11
N GLY A 389 2.02 -22.20 0.13
CA GLY A 389 1.86 -23.05 1.31
C GLY A 389 0.59 -23.90 1.27
N LEU A 390 -0.53 -23.33 0.81
CA LEU A 390 -1.77 -24.08 0.60
C LEU A 390 -1.59 -25.14 -0.48
N HIS A 391 -0.91 -24.82 -1.58
CA HIS A 391 -0.59 -25.77 -2.65
C HIS A 391 0.26 -26.95 -2.11
N ASP A 392 1.39 -26.65 -1.47
CA ASP A 392 2.30 -27.65 -0.92
C ASP A 392 1.64 -28.51 0.16
N LEU A 393 0.80 -27.90 1.01
CA LEU A 393 0.09 -28.61 2.07
C LEU A 393 -0.91 -29.62 1.49
N LEU A 394 -1.72 -29.20 0.52
CA LEU A 394 -2.69 -30.08 -0.12
C LEU A 394 -2.02 -31.20 -0.92
N GLU A 395 -0.93 -30.91 -1.61
CA GLU A 395 -0.14 -31.91 -2.31
C GLU A 395 0.47 -32.93 -1.31
N SER A 396 1.05 -32.44 -0.22
CA SER A 396 1.57 -33.28 0.85
C SER A 396 0.49 -34.17 1.47
N LEU A 397 -0.72 -33.63 1.74
CA LEU A 397 -1.82 -34.38 2.33
C LEU A 397 -2.44 -35.41 1.39
N ALA A 398 -2.35 -35.23 0.08
CA ALA A 398 -2.82 -36.18 -0.93
C ALA A 398 -1.93 -37.44 -0.99
N ASN A 399 -0.66 -37.33 -0.62
CA ASN A 399 0.28 -38.45 -0.63
C ASN A 399 0.05 -39.41 0.55
N LYS A 400 0.16 -40.73 0.31
CA LYS A 400 -0.07 -41.76 1.34
C LYS A 400 0.84 -41.68 2.57
N ASN A 401 2.02 -41.06 2.45
CA ASN A 401 3.01 -40.90 3.52
C ASN A 401 2.92 -39.59 4.29
N SER A 402 1.81 -38.87 4.19
CA SER A 402 1.65 -37.46 4.62
C SER A 402 1.31 -37.26 6.10
N LYS A 403 1.09 -38.34 6.89
CA LYS A 403 0.75 -38.22 8.32
C LYS A 403 1.65 -37.26 9.13
N PRO A 404 2.99 -37.18 8.89
CA PRO A 404 3.86 -36.28 9.65
C PRO A 404 3.60 -34.78 9.35
N ALA A 405 3.28 -34.41 8.11
CA ALA A 405 3.07 -33.01 7.72
C ALA A 405 1.79 -32.44 8.34
N LEU A 406 0.67 -33.18 8.23
CA LEU A 406 -0.61 -32.80 8.86
C LEU A 406 -0.45 -32.68 10.38
N LYS A 407 0.21 -33.68 11.00
CA LYS A 407 0.42 -33.67 12.44
C LYS A 407 1.18 -32.43 12.89
N LYS A 408 2.25 -32.02 12.19
CA LYS A 408 3.00 -30.79 12.50
C LYS A 408 2.16 -29.53 12.36
N VAL A 409 1.36 -29.42 11.28
CA VAL A 409 0.47 -28.27 11.06
C VAL A 409 -0.59 -28.20 12.16
N ILE A 410 -1.30 -29.29 12.42
CA ILE A 410 -2.33 -29.34 13.47
C ILE A 410 -1.73 -29.01 14.83
N ILE A 411 -0.60 -29.61 15.20
CA ILE A 411 0.06 -29.33 16.48
C ILE A 411 0.42 -27.85 16.58
N GLY A 412 1.03 -27.26 15.55
CA GLY A 412 1.42 -25.85 15.55
C GLY A 412 0.21 -24.91 15.66
N TRP A 413 -0.88 -25.19 14.92
CA TRP A 413 -2.08 -24.36 14.95
C TRP A 413 -2.87 -24.54 16.25
N VAL A 414 -2.97 -25.76 16.77
CA VAL A 414 -3.60 -26.05 18.07
C VAL A 414 -2.77 -25.43 19.20
N ALA A 415 -1.45 -25.51 19.15
CA ALA A 415 -0.58 -24.85 20.12
C ALA A 415 -0.80 -23.33 20.13
N LEU A 416 -0.93 -22.71 18.95
CA LEU A 416 -1.27 -21.28 18.85
C LEU A 416 -2.63 -20.99 19.48
N VAL A 417 -3.66 -21.79 19.20
CA VAL A 417 -4.99 -21.64 19.81
C VAL A 417 -4.91 -21.74 21.34
N ILE A 418 -4.19 -22.74 21.85
CA ILE A 418 -4.00 -22.91 23.29
C ILE A 418 -3.28 -21.70 23.89
N ILE A 419 -2.22 -21.22 23.23
CA ILE A 419 -1.50 -20.00 23.64
C ILE A 419 -2.46 -18.79 23.67
N LEU A 420 -3.25 -18.60 22.63
CA LEU A 420 -4.23 -17.50 22.56
C LEU A 420 -5.27 -17.60 23.69
N ILE A 421 -5.74 -18.81 24.03
CA ILE A 421 -6.73 -19.02 25.12
C ILE A 421 -6.08 -18.78 26.48
N LEU A 422 -4.95 -19.45 26.77
CA LEU A 422 -4.32 -19.44 28.08
C LEU A 422 -3.68 -18.10 28.44
N PHE A 423 -3.16 -17.40 27.43
CA PHE A 423 -2.38 -16.18 27.64
C PHE A 423 -3.12 -14.91 27.23
N CYS A 424 -4.36 -14.97 26.76
CA CYS A 424 -5.08 -13.75 26.35
C CYS A 424 -5.11 -12.71 27.48
N ASN A 425 -5.61 -13.05 28.68
CA ASN A 425 -5.65 -12.12 29.81
C ASN A 425 -4.28 -11.79 30.41
N PRO A 426 -3.41 -12.77 30.75
CA PRO A 426 -2.05 -12.49 31.21
C PRO A 426 -1.21 -11.69 30.20
N ILE A 427 -1.27 -12.05 28.92
CA ILE A 427 -0.55 -11.33 27.85
C ILE A 427 -1.02 -9.87 27.79
N LEU A 428 -2.31 -9.62 27.87
CA LEU A 428 -2.85 -8.26 27.86
C LEU A 428 -2.30 -7.42 29.04
N GLY A 429 -2.13 -8.04 30.22
CA GLY A 429 -1.50 -7.40 31.37
C GLY A 429 -0.01 -7.11 31.15
N ILE A 430 0.75 -8.09 30.64
CA ILE A 430 2.20 -7.95 30.35
C ILE A 430 2.47 -6.82 29.35
N PHE A 431 1.65 -6.71 28.31
CA PHE A 431 1.77 -5.65 27.30
C PHE A 431 1.14 -4.31 27.71
N GLY A 432 0.61 -4.19 28.93
CA GLY A 432 0.02 -2.95 29.46
C GLY A 432 -1.24 -2.52 28.72
N ILE A 433 -1.99 -3.46 28.13
CA ILE A 433 -3.19 -3.17 27.35
C ILE A 433 -4.29 -2.62 28.26
N LYS A 434 -4.74 -1.38 27.97
CA LYS A 434 -5.76 -0.70 28.77
C LYS A 434 -7.11 -1.42 28.67
N GLU A 435 -7.90 -1.30 29.74
CA GLU A 435 -9.18 -2.00 29.86
C GLU A 435 -10.18 -1.64 28.77
N ILE A 436 -10.15 -0.38 28.31
CA ILE A 436 -11.05 0.12 27.26
C ILE A 436 -10.99 -0.66 25.93
N ILE A 437 -9.83 -1.25 25.59
CA ILE A 437 -9.69 -2.03 24.35
C ILE A 437 -9.67 -3.55 24.58
N ARG A 438 -9.63 -3.98 25.87
CA ARG A 438 -9.51 -5.40 26.22
C ARG A 438 -10.66 -6.25 25.63
N SER A 439 -11.88 -5.75 25.68
CA SER A 439 -13.05 -6.43 25.10
C SER A 439 -12.91 -6.64 23.58
N GLN A 440 -12.37 -5.65 22.84
CA GLN A 440 -12.13 -5.74 21.40
C GLN A 440 -11.06 -6.79 21.09
N VAL A 441 -9.97 -6.81 21.88
CA VAL A 441 -8.89 -7.80 21.71
C VAL A 441 -9.40 -9.22 21.95
N ILE A 442 -10.20 -9.43 23.00
CA ILE A 442 -10.81 -10.73 23.32
C ILE A 442 -11.75 -11.16 22.19
N HIS A 443 -12.61 -10.25 21.71
CA HIS A 443 -13.52 -10.53 20.61
C HIS A 443 -12.77 -10.95 19.33
N ASP A 444 -11.77 -10.20 18.92
CA ASP A 444 -10.96 -10.53 17.75
C ASP A 444 -10.21 -11.88 17.96
N THR A 445 -9.72 -12.14 19.18
CA THR A 445 -9.08 -13.42 19.52
C THR A 445 -10.03 -14.60 19.34
N ILE A 446 -11.29 -14.47 19.77
CA ILE A 446 -12.33 -15.52 19.61
C ILE A 446 -12.58 -15.78 18.13
N ILE A 447 -12.69 -14.73 17.31
CA ILE A 447 -12.85 -14.86 15.86
C ILE A 447 -11.66 -15.61 15.25
N MET A 448 -10.42 -15.25 15.63
CA MET A 448 -9.19 -15.92 15.14
C MET A 448 -9.19 -17.40 15.50
N ILE A 449 -9.55 -17.75 16.75
CA ILE A 449 -9.66 -19.14 17.22
C ILE A 449 -10.69 -19.90 16.39
N ALA A 450 -11.85 -19.32 16.13
CA ALA A 450 -12.90 -19.95 15.32
C ALA A 450 -12.42 -20.21 13.89
N ILE A 451 -11.78 -19.23 13.25
CA ILE A 451 -11.25 -19.33 11.88
C ILE A 451 -10.15 -20.40 11.80
N ILE A 452 -9.20 -20.44 12.75
CA ILE A 452 -8.16 -21.46 12.82
C ILE A 452 -8.78 -22.86 12.99
N SER A 453 -9.75 -23.00 13.90
CA SER A 453 -10.42 -24.27 14.17
C SER A 453 -11.16 -24.81 12.95
N LEU A 454 -11.89 -23.95 12.23
CA LEU A 454 -12.55 -24.30 10.98
C LEU A 454 -11.52 -24.65 9.88
N GLY A 455 -10.41 -23.93 9.79
CA GLY A 455 -9.31 -24.25 8.89
C GLY A 455 -8.73 -25.64 9.16
N ILE A 456 -8.48 -25.98 10.43
CA ILE A 456 -8.02 -27.32 10.85
C ILE A 456 -9.06 -28.38 10.45
N ALA A 457 -10.35 -28.13 10.70
CA ALA A 457 -11.43 -29.06 10.35
C ALA A 457 -11.48 -29.35 8.84
N LEU A 458 -11.31 -28.32 7.99
CA LEU A 458 -11.26 -28.47 6.54
C LEU A 458 -10.05 -29.33 6.10
N LEU A 459 -8.86 -29.05 6.62
CA LEU A 459 -7.64 -29.81 6.31
C LEU A 459 -7.72 -31.26 6.80
N TYR A 460 -8.29 -31.48 7.99
CA TYR A 460 -8.51 -32.81 8.53
C TYR A 460 -9.53 -33.60 7.69
N SER A 461 -10.64 -32.98 7.28
CA SER A 461 -11.66 -33.58 6.42
C SER A 461 -11.08 -33.97 5.05
N PHE A 462 -10.15 -33.17 4.50
CA PHE A 462 -9.40 -33.54 3.30
C PHE A 462 -8.49 -34.75 3.53
N HIS A 463 -7.73 -34.76 4.61
CA HIS A 463 -6.86 -35.89 4.96
C HIS A 463 -7.63 -37.21 5.12
N LYS A 464 -8.84 -37.14 5.73
CA LYS A 464 -9.74 -38.29 5.87
C LYS A 464 -10.47 -38.65 4.57
N LYS A 465 -10.26 -37.87 3.49
CA LYS A 465 -10.93 -38.02 2.18
C LYS A 465 -12.45 -37.81 2.22
N TRP A 466 -12.97 -37.12 3.25
CA TRP A 466 -14.39 -36.75 3.33
C TRP A 466 -14.70 -35.62 2.35
N LEU A 467 -13.74 -34.72 2.10
CA LEU A 467 -13.87 -33.61 1.17
C LEU A 467 -12.83 -33.70 0.04
N LYS A 468 -13.23 -33.32 -1.18
CA LYS A 468 -12.32 -33.14 -2.31
C LYS A 468 -11.53 -31.84 -2.15
N SER A 469 -10.29 -31.78 -2.68
CA SER A 469 -9.40 -30.62 -2.63
C SER A 469 -10.09 -29.29 -2.99
N LYS A 470 -10.90 -29.28 -4.04
CA LYS A 470 -11.62 -28.06 -4.49
C LYS A 470 -12.53 -27.44 -3.41
N TYR A 471 -13.19 -28.27 -2.60
CA TYR A 471 -14.08 -27.78 -1.54
C TYR A 471 -13.29 -27.24 -0.35
N VAL A 472 -12.13 -27.84 -0.06
CA VAL A 472 -11.22 -27.35 0.98
C VAL A 472 -10.62 -26.01 0.57
N ILE A 473 -10.14 -25.87 -0.68
CA ILE A 473 -9.62 -24.59 -1.20
C ILE A 473 -10.72 -23.52 -1.12
N PHE A 474 -11.94 -23.86 -1.50
CA PHE A 474 -13.08 -22.93 -1.46
C PHE A 474 -13.44 -22.54 -0.02
N GLY A 475 -13.43 -23.49 0.92
CA GLY A 475 -13.64 -23.23 2.34
C GLY A 475 -12.57 -22.32 2.95
N ILE A 476 -11.28 -22.59 2.69
CA ILE A 476 -10.16 -21.74 3.11
C ILE A 476 -10.29 -20.33 2.50
N LEU A 477 -10.66 -20.24 1.22
CA LEU A 477 -10.88 -18.96 0.54
C LEU A 477 -12.01 -18.15 1.22
N ILE A 478 -13.15 -18.76 1.50
CA ILE A 478 -14.29 -18.09 2.17
C ILE A 478 -13.88 -17.63 3.56
N LEU A 479 -13.22 -18.48 4.35
CA LEU A 479 -12.77 -18.11 5.69
C LEU A 479 -11.81 -16.93 5.66
N SER A 480 -10.88 -16.92 4.70
CA SER A 480 -9.93 -15.82 4.56
C SER A 480 -10.56 -14.52 4.04
N ILE A 481 -11.56 -14.61 3.15
CA ILE A 481 -12.36 -13.46 2.73
C ILE A 481 -13.12 -12.88 3.91
N PHE A 482 -13.80 -13.73 4.69
CA PHE A 482 -14.55 -13.30 5.87
C PHE A 482 -13.67 -12.62 6.90
N ASP A 483 -12.51 -13.20 7.19
CA ASP A 483 -11.50 -12.66 8.09
C ASP A 483 -11.05 -11.23 7.68
N LEU A 484 -10.66 -11.06 6.42
CA LEU A 484 -10.20 -9.77 5.91
C LEU A 484 -11.33 -8.74 5.81
N ILE A 485 -12.53 -9.13 5.34
CA ILE A 485 -13.67 -8.22 5.20
C ILE A 485 -14.10 -7.63 6.56
N ILE A 486 -14.09 -8.43 7.64
CA ILE A 486 -14.41 -7.90 8.98
C ILE A 486 -13.45 -6.78 9.38
N VAL A 487 -12.17 -6.93 9.11
CA VAL A 487 -11.16 -5.91 9.41
C VAL A 487 -11.30 -4.71 8.49
N ASP A 488 -11.48 -4.94 7.19
CA ASP A 488 -11.61 -3.89 6.18
C ASP A 488 -12.86 -3.03 6.39
N GLN A 489 -13.98 -3.61 6.78
CA GLN A 489 -15.18 -2.86 7.11
C GLN A 489 -14.98 -1.93 8.31
N LYS A 490 -14.23 -2.36 9.33
CA LYS A 490 -13.84 -1.49 10.45
C LYS A 490 -12.99 -0.30 9.98
N ILE A 491 -12.24 -0.41 8.88
CA ILE A 491 -11.46 0.68 8.29
C ILE A 491 -12.36 1.61 7.46
N ILE A 492 -13.19 1.03 6.60
CA ILE A 492 -14.05 1.77 5.66
C ILE A 492 -15.14 2.56 6.41
N GLU A 493 -15.81 1.90 7.36
CA GLU A 493 -16.91 2.46 8.14
C GLU A 493 -16.70 2.19 9.65
N PRO A 494 -15.82 2.96 10.31
CA PRO A 494 -15.57 2.78 11.73
C PRO A 494 -16.84 3.04 12.55
N SER A 495 -17.10 2.21 13.56
CA SER A 495 -18.20 2.41 14.51
C SER A 495 -17.97 3.69 15.34
N LYS A 496 -19.04 4.27 15.89
CA LYS A 496 -18.95 5.50 16.71
C LYS A 496 -18.02 5.33 17.92
N ASP A 497 -17.98 4.12 18.50
CA ASP A 497 -17.19 3.84 19.71
C ASP A 497 -15.76 3.38 19.39
N SER A 498 -15.35 3.38 18.11
CA SER A 498 -14.03 2.92 17.69
C SER A 498 -12.90 3.90 17.96
N GLY A 499 -13.19 5.12 18.44
CA GLY A 499 -12.20 6.19 18.58
C GLY A 499 -11.70 6.76 17.25
N ARG A 500 -12.30 6.36 16.12
CA ARG A 500 -11.95 6.82 14.77
C ARG A 500 -13.11 7.56 14.14
N ARG A 501 -12.80 8.60 13.35
CA ARG A 501 -13.81 9.35 12.61
C ARG A 501 -14.00 8.76 11.22
N SER A 502 -15.26 8.57 10.80
CA SER A 502 -15.54 8.16 9.43
C SER A 502 -15.19 9.29 8.47
N VAL A 503 -14.34 8.97 7.51
CA VAL A 503 -13.98 9.85 6.38
C VAL A 503 -14.87 9.61 5.15
N LEU A 504 -15.79 8.65 5.21
CA LEU A 504 -16.80 8.42 4.18
C LEU A 504 -17.87 9.50 4.27
N LYS A 505 -17.96 10.34 3.24
CA LYS A 505 -18.89 11.48 3.15
C LYS A 505 -19.69 11.44 1.87
N LYS A 506 -20.87 12.05 1.87
CA LYS A 506 -21.63 12.32 0.63
C LYS A 506 -20.79 13.21 -0.31
N SER A 507 -20.88 12.97 -1.61
CA SER A 507 -20.10 13.70 -2.62
C SER A 507 -20.32 15.22 -2.59
N ASN A 508 -21.46 15.68 -2.08
CA ASN A 508 -21.73 17.11 -1.89
C ASN A 508 -20.80 17.80 -0.88
N TYR A 509 -20.16 17.04 0.03
CA TYR A 509 -19.22 17.62 0.99
C TYR A 509 -18.00 18.25 0.29
N LEU A 510 -17.39 17.56 -0.68
CA LEU A 510 -16.28 18.13 -1.45
C LEU A 510 -16.73 19.33 -2.28
N LYS A 511 -17.92 19.26 -2.90
CA LYS A 511 -18.49 20.39 -3.63
C LYS A 511 -18.70 21.60 -2.73
N SER A 512 -19.19 21.41 -1.48
CA SER A 512 -19.35 22.50 -0.53
C SER A 512 -18.03 23.08 -0.04
N TYR A 513 -17.01 22.22 0.17
CA TYR A 513 -15.66 22.67 0.55
C TYR A 513 -15.00 23.52 -0.54
N LEU A 514 -15.20 23.17 -1.81
CA LEU A 514 -14.66 23.86 -2.98
C LEU A 514 -15.60 24.95 -3.54
N ARG A 515 -16.68 25.28 -2.83
CA ARG A 515 -17.59 26.36 -3.21
C ARG A 515 -17.10 27.69 -2.64
N THR A 516 -17.33 28.77 -3.39
CA THR A 516 -17.16 30.15 -2.88
C THR A 516 -18.08 30.41 -1.71
N ASP A 517 -17.61 31.15 -0.73
CA ASP A 517 -18.36 31.72 0.39
C ASP A 517 -18.12 33.23 0.49
N GLU A 518 -18.69 33.87 1.49
CA GLU A 518 -18.59 35.31 1.68
C GLU A 518 -17.13 35.79 1.85
N ILE A 519 -16.30 34.99 2.54
CA ILE A 519 -14.87 35.29 2.73
C ILE A 519 -14.13 35.21 1.39
N ILE A 520 -14.34 34.14 0.62
CA ILE A 520 -13.72 33.98 -0.70
C ILE A 520 -14.17 35.08 -1.65
N ASN A 521 -15.47 35.42 -1.64
CA ASN A 521 -15.99 36.49 -2.48
C ASN A 521 -15.40 37.85 -2.08
N PHE A 522 -15.29 38.15 -0.79
CA PHE A 522 -14.65 39.37 -0.29
C PHE A 522 -13.20 39.46 -0.77
N LEU A 523 -12.41 38.38 -0.58
CA LEU A 523 -11.02 38.35 -0.99
C LEU A 523 -10.84 38.45 -2.52
N LYS A 524 -11.72 37.82 -3.31
CA LYS A 524 -11.66 37.91 -4.79
C LYS A 524 -12.05 39.27 -5.33
N ASN A 525 -12.82 40.05 -4.60
CA ASN A 525 -13.21 41.41 -4.98
C ASN A 525 -12.16 42.47 -4.62
N ASP A 526 -11.11 42.09 -3.87
CA ASP A 526 -9.99 42.95 -3.57
C ASP A 526 -8.98 42.89 -4.73
N GLU A 527 -8.90 43.96 -5.51
CA GLU A 527 -7.97 44.09 -6.66
C GLU A 527 -6.54 44.45 -6.25
N SER A 528 -6.26 44.66 -4.96
CA SER A 528 -4.93 44.96 -4.45
C SER A 528 -4.04 43.71 -4.49
N LYS A 529 -2.71 43.90 -4.44
CA LYS A 529 -1.77 42.78 -4.24
C LYS A 529 -1.67 42.46 -2.77
N TYR A 530 -2.26 41.31 -2.39
CA TYR A 530 -2.24 40.83 -1.02
C TYR A 530 -1.88 39.34 -0.95
N ARG A 531 -1.56 38.86 0.24
CA ARG A 531 -1.51 37.46 0.62
C ARG A 531 -2.27 37.24 1.90
N VAL A 532 -2.99 36.13 1.96
CA VAL A 532 -3.72 35.77 3.17
C VAL A 532 -2.81 35.04 4.16
N PHE A 533 -3.00 35.33 5.44
CA PHE A 533 -2.42 34.55 6.55
C PHE A 533 -3.54 33.85 7.32
N PRO A 534 -3.93 32.63 6.95
CA PRO A 534 -4.93 31.86 7.66
C PRO A 534 -4.47 31.48 9.07
N LEU A 535 -5.35 31.60 10.06
CA LEU A 535 -5.05 31.37 11.47
C LEU A 535 -5.67 30.08 12.00
N GLY A 536 -5.08 29.57 13.10
CA GLY A 536 -5.58 28.40 13.80
C GLY A 536 -5.59 27.16 12.91
N TYR A 537 -6.71 26.44 12.86
CA TYR A 537 -6.84 25.21 12.05
C TYR A 537 -6.77 25.47 10.52
N LEU A 538 -6.99 26.70 10.07
CA LEU A 538 -6.91 27.08 8.66
C LEU A 538 -5.46 27.25 8.17
N THR A 539 -4.48 27.33 9.05
CA THR A 539 -3.05 27.50 8.69
C THR A 539 -2.55 26.43 7.73
N ASN A 540 -3.03 25.20 7.87
CA ASN A 540 -2.67 24.06 7.02
C ASN A 540 -3.75 23.72 5.98
N ASP A 541 -4.72 24.61 5.75
CA ASP A 541 -5.79 24.38 4.78
C ASP A 541 -5.39 24.94 3.40
N ASN A 542 -5.40 24.06 2.40
CA ASN A 542 -5.08 24.43 1.01
C ASN A 542 -6.29 24.93 0.23
N ARG A 543 -7.44 25.16 0.86
CA ARG A 543 -8.67 25.62 0.19
C ARG A 543 -8.47 26.89 -0.64
N TRP A 544 -7.63 27.79 -0.17
CA TRP A 544 -7.26 29.04 -0.85
C TRP A 544 -6.76 28.80 -2.28
N SER A 545 -6.01 27.71 -2.49
CA SER A 545 -5.50 27.32 -3.80
C SER A 545 -6.60 27.02 -4.82
N ALA A 546 -7.77 26.53 -4.39
CA ALA A 546 -8.89 26.25 -5.28
C ALA A 546 -9.49 27.53 -5.92
N PHE A 547 -9.21 28.68 -5.32
CA PHE A 547 -9.69 29.99 -5.78
C PHE A 547 -8.56 30.89 -6.26
N GLN A 548 -7.35 30.34 -6.40
CA GLN A 548 -6.15 31.06 -6.79
C GLN A 548 -5.78 32.24 -5.86
N ILE A 549 -6.20 32.19 -4.59
CA ILE A 549 -5.87 33.18 -3.57
C ILE A 549 -4.47 32.87 -3.02
N GLU A 550 -3.55 33.86 -3.09
CA GLU A 550 -2.20 33.71 -2.58
C GLU A 550 -2.19 33.59 -1.05
N SER A 551 -1.48 32.58 -0.53
CA SER A 551 -1.35 32.33 0.91
C SER A 551 0.10 32.21 1.32
N ILE A 552 0.43 32.77 2.50
CA ILE A 552 1.76 32.63 3.10
C ILE A 552 1.91 31.28 3.82
N THR A 553 0.83 30.54 4.02
CA THR A 553 0.84 29.21 4.66
C THR A 553 0.27 28.15 3.74
N GLY A 554 0.07 26.94 4.26
CA GLY A 554 -0.51 25.82 3.54
C GLY A 554 0.08 24.47 4.02
N TYR A 555 -0.30 23.40 3.33
CA TYR A 555 0.16 22.05 3.62
C TYR A 555 0.82 21.41 2.40
N HIS A 556 2.15 21.22 2.47
CA HIS A 556 2.91 20.49 1.47
C HIS A 556 4.22 19.93 2.05
N PRO A 557 4.60 18.66 1.72
CA PRO A 557 5.78 18.00 2.30
C PRO A 557 7.13 18.43 1.70
N ALA A 558 7.15 19.22 0.63
CA ALA A 558 8.39 19.64 -0.07
C ALA A 558 8.43 21.16 -0.29
N LYS A 559 8.07 21.94 0.74
CA LYS A 559 8.19 23.41 0.69
C LYS A 559 9.66 23.87 0.59
N LEU A 560 9.89 25.09 0.11
CA LEU A 560 11.20 25.70 0.02
C LEU A 560 11.86 25.81 1.40
N ALA A 561 13.12 25.38 1.52
CA ALA A 561 13.85 25.39 2.78
C ALA A 561 14.08 26.81 3.30
N ASN A 562 14.52 27.73 2.43
CA ASN A 562 14.75 29.14 2.81
C ASN A 562 13.46 29.80 3.30
N TYR A 563 12.34 29.56 2.62
CA TYR A 563 11.04 30.07 3.08
C TYR A 563 10.65 29.50 4.45
N ASN A 564 10.84 28.19 4.64
CA ASN A 564 10.56 27.53 5.91
C ASN A 564 11.43 28.10 7.06
N ASN A 565 12.71 28.40 6.79
CA ASN A 565 13.62 28.99 7.77
C ASN A 565 13.17 30.40 8.17
N ILE A 566 12.84 31.24 7.18
CA ILE A 566 12.31 32.60 7.43
C ILE A 566 11.04 32.51 8.28
N MET A 567 10.09 31.66 7.91
CA MET A 567 8.85 31.48 8.66
C MET A 567 9.07 31.00 10.11
N SER A 568 10.12 30.23 10.34
CA SER A 568 10.50 29.75 11.68
C SER A 568 11.18 30.85 12.51
N GLU A 569 12.08 31.62 11.92
CA GLU A 569 12.82 32.71 12.57
C GLU A 569 11.92 33.90 12.92
N VAL A 570 11.03 34.27 12.00
CA VAL A 570 10.06 35.36 12.21
C VAL A 570 8.95 34.96 13.18
N GLY A 571 8.91 33.66 13.59
CA GLY A 571 7.97 33.14 14.60
C GLY A 571 6.52 33.00 14.10
N PHE A 572 6.27 33.01 12.79
CA PHE A 572 4.93 32.76 12.20
C PHE A 572 4.33 31.39 12.59
N ASN A 573 5.11 30.55 13.30
CA ASN A 573 4.61 29.34 13.95
C ASN A 573 4.04 29.63 15.36
N SER A 574 4.11 30.87 15.86
CA SER A 574 3.60 31.27 17.18
C SER A 574 2.50 32.33 17.05
N PRO A 575 1.33 32.14 17.70
CA PRO A 575 0.26 33.14 17.72
C PRO A 575 0.67 34.50 18.28
N SER A 576 1.79 34.61 18.98
CA SER A 576 2.27 35.84 19.64
C SER A 576 2.73 36.95 18.65
N ILE A 577 3.03 36.63 17.40
CA ILE A 577 3.35 37.63 16.37
C ILE A 577 2.15 38.50 15.95
N LEU A 578 0.95 38.00 16.14
CA LEU A 578 -0.25 38.79 15.85
C LEU A 578 -0.57 39.83 16.91
N GLN A 579 0.24 39.91 17.97
CA GLN A 579 0.17 40.94 19.03
C GLN A 579 1.19 42.07 18.85
N MET A 580 2.04 42.00 17.83
CA MET A 580 2.92 43.09 17.40
C MET A 580 2.31 43.86 16.24
#